data_16caf1822a2eca3cae6699beca00db6c
#
_entry.id   16caf1822a2eca3cae6699beca00db6c
#
_cell.length_a   1.000
_cell.length_b   1.000
_cell.length_c   1.000
_cell.angle_alpha   90.00
_cell.angle_beta   90.00
_cell.angle_gamma   90.00
#
_symmetry.space_group_name_H-M   'P 1'
#
loop_
_entity.id
_entity.type
_entity.pdbx_description
1 polymer ?
#
loop_
_entity_poly.entity_id
_entity_poly.type
_entity_poly.pdbx_seq_one_letter_code
_entity_poly.pdbx_strand_id
1 'polypeptide(L)'
;GGLIFSILLMGLPLILALIMSTQNTTEVYQVTNVGIGSQGLSNYETALGQFNFGQYIINSIVMSAIIVVGKVGLSLFAALALVYYRLPYERAIFMFILLTLLLPVPVRIVPLFDLMARLGWGNTVMAITGPYIASATAVFLFRQHFMSIPASLVENAHLDGVGPLTFLWEVLIPMSKGMIAGVSVITFIYAWNQYLWPLIIMTDQSKQVVQVGLRFIQGAAQSGLTQWGLIMAGAIIALLPPLAVLIVMHRPLLETLAIQQK
;
A
#
# COMPACT_ATOMS: atom_id res chain seq x y z
N GLY A 1 -15.99 12.25 26.77
CA GLY A 1 -14.60 12.28 27.31
C GLY A 1 -13.71 11.20 26.70
N GLY A 2 -14.18 9.93 26.63
CA GLY A 2 -13.35 8.78 26.19
C GLY A 2 -12.84 8.88 24.74
N LEU A 3 -13.66 9.35 23.84
CA LEU A 3 -13.30 9.48 22.40
C LEU A 3 -12.20 10.51 22.18
N ILE A 4 -12.27 11.65 22.87
CA ILE A 4 -11.22 12.71 22.81
C ILE A 4 -9.92 12.18 23.40
N PHE A 5 -9.98 11.47 24.51
CA PHE A 5 -8.81 10.84 25.14
C PHE A 5 -8.14 9.83 24.19
N SER A 6 -8.92 8.98 23.53
CA SER A 6 -8.39 8.01 22.56
C SER A 6 -7.73 8.68 21.36
N ILE A 7 -8.33 9.75 20.82
CA ILE A 7 -7.76 10.52 19.71
C ILE A 7 -6.44 11.18 20.14
N LEU A 8 -6.38 11.79 21.32
CA LEU A 8 -5.16 12.40 21.82
C LEU A 8 -4.06 11.35 22.07
N LEU A 9 -4.42 10.20 22.64
CA LEU A 9 -3.46 9.12 22.89
C LEU A 9 -2.88 8.55 21.58
N MET A 10 -3.72 8.35 20.56
CA MET A 10 -3.28 7.88 19.24
C MET A 10 -2.50 8.94 18.46
N GLY A 11 -2.83 10.21 18.63
CA GLY A 11 -2.15 11.34 17.99
C GLY A 11 -0.81 11.71 18.62
N LEU A 12 -0.60 11.38 19.90
CA LEU A 12 0.61 11.73 20.63
C LEU A 12 1.92 11.32 19.93
N PRO A 13 2.07 10.08 19.43
CA PRO A 13 3.29 9.69 18.74
C PRO A 13 3.56 10.53 17.48
N LEU A 14 2.53 10.94 16.75
CA LEU A 14 2.66 11.79 15.56
C LEU A 14 3.08 13.22 15.94
N ILE A 15 2.52 13.75 17.01
CA ILE A 15 2.89 15.07 17.54
C ILE A 15 4.36 15.05 18.01
N LEU A 16 4.75 14.02 18.73
CA LEU A 16 6.13 13.84 19.16
C LEU A 16 7.10 13.72 17.97
N ALA A 17 6.74 12.93 16.94
CA ALA A 17 7.53 12.83 15.72
C ALA A 17 7.68 14.18 15.02
N LEU A 18 6.61 14.98 14.94
CA LEU A 18 6.66 16.35 14.39
C LEU A 18 7.58 17.27 15.20
N ILE A 19 7.51 17.23 16.52
CA ILE A 19 8.42 18.01 17.39
C ILE A 19 9.85 17.55 17.18
N MET A 20 10.11 16.25 17.29
CA MET A 20 11.45 15.69 17.14
C MET A 20 12.04 15.97 15.76
N SER A 21 11.23 16.04 14.71
CA SER A 21 11.70 16.35 13.36
C SER A 21 12.31 17.75 13.21
N THR A 22 12.03 18.65 14.16
CA THR A 22 12.59 20.02 14.21
C THR A 22 13.83 20.11 15.11
N GLN A 23 14.17 19.04 15.84
CA GLN A 23 15.23 19.02 16.82
C GLN A 23 16.56 18.51 16.25
N ASN A 24 17.67 18.98 16.82
CA ASN A 24 18.98 18.39 16.54
C ASN A 24 19.21 17.13 17.40
N THR A 25 20.31 16.40 17.13
CA THR A 25 20.62 15.15 17.83
C THR A 25 20.73 15.34 19.35
N THR A 26 21.31 16.44 19.81
CA THR A 26 21.50 16.70 21.25
C THR A 26 20.17 17.02 21.94
N GLU A 27 19.32 17.83 21.29
CA GLU A 27 18.01 18.20 21.82
C GLU A 27 17.08 17.00 21.99
N VAL A 28 17.07 16.05 21.04
CA VAL A 28 16.24 14.84 21.11
C VAL A 28 16.61 13.96 22.32
N TYR A 29 17.89 13.91 22.70
CA TYR A 29 18.34 13.12 23.86
C TYR A 29 18.12 13.81 25.21
N GLN A 30 17.70 15.08 25.21
CA GLN A 30 17.32 15.82 26.43
C GLN A 30 15.84 15.58 26.75
N VAL A 31 15.54 14.70 27.70
CA VAL A 31 14.17 14.29 28.09
C VAL A 31 13.25 15.46 28.48
N THR A 32 13.83 16.59 28.89
CA THR A 32 13.09 17.81 29.29
C THR A 32 12.72 18.70 28.12
N ASN A 33 13.27 18.46 26.92
CA ASN A 33 13.02 19.33 25.76
C ASN A 33 11.87 18.80 24.90
N VAL A 34 10.64 19.14 25.28
CA VAL A 34 9.40 18.76 24.58
C VAL A 34 8.95 19.86 23.60
N GLY A 35 9.81 20.82 23.32
CA GLY A 35 9.51 21.97 22.45
C GLY A 35 10.00 21.83 21.01
N ILE A 36 9.62 22.81 20.18
CA ILE A 36 10.14 22.97 18.82
C ILE A 36 11.67 23.16 18.90
N GLY A 37 12.39 22.38 18.10
CA GLY A 37 13.86 22.37 18.13
C GLY A 37 14.51 23.47 17.29
N SER A 38 15.83 23.56 17.41
CA SER A 38 16.65 24.58 16.75
C SER A 38 16.84 24.34 15.24
N GLN A 39 16.60 23.12 14.73
CA GLN A 39 16.79 22.78 13.32
C GLN A 39 15.65 23.28 12.41
N GLY A 40 14.46 23.51 12.96
CA GLY A 40 13.32 23.94 12.15
C GLY A 40 13.08 23.02 10.94
N LEU A 41 13.24 23.54 9.72
CA LEU A 41 13.07 22.77 8.47
C LEU A 41 14.37 22.16 7.95
N SER A 42 15.53 22.41 8.57
CA SER A 42 16.84 21.94 8.08
C SER A 42 16.93 20.40 7.98
N ASN A 43 16.31 19.65 8.90
CA ASN A 43 16.24 18.20 8.83
C ASN A 43 15.47 17.71 7.59
N TYR A 44 14.42 18.44 7.18
CA TYR A 44 13.65 18.12 5.98
C TYR A 44 14.45 18.40 4.71
N GLU A 45 15.17 19.53 4.66
CA GLU A 45 16.05 19.88 3.56
C GLU A 45 17.19 18.86 3.41
N THR A 46 17.76 18.42 4.54
CA THR A 46 18.80 17.37 4.56
C THR A 46 18.26 16.04 4.07
N ALA A 47 17.06 15.61 4.53
CA ALA A 47 16.43 14.39 4.07
C ALA A 47 16.19 14.41 2.55
N LEU A 48 15.62 15.49 2.03
CA LEU A 48 15.28 15.63 0.61
C LEU A 48 16.53 15.78 -0.27
N GLY A 49 17.49 16.58 0.15
CA GLY A 49 18.68 16.92 -0.64
C GLY A 49 19.79 15.88 -0.52
N GLN A 50 20.31 15.63 0.68
CA GLN A 50 21.48 14.77 0.88
C GLN A 50 21.16 13.28 0.76
N PHE A 51 19.95 12.84 1.17
CA PHE A 51 19.53 11.45 1.13
C PHE A 51 18.68 11.09 -0.09
N ASN A 52 18.46 12.01 -1.03
CA ASN A 52 17.62 11.79 -2.22
C ASN A 52 16.22 11.26 -1.89
N PHE A 53 15.68 11.62 -0.73
CA PHE A 53 14.44 11.03 -0.20
C PHE A 53 13.24 11.29 -1.12
N GLY A 54 13.24 12.40 -1.85
CA GLY A 54 12.26 12.71 -2.88
C GLY A 54 12.19 11.65 -3.98
N GLN A 55 13.35 11.13 -4.42
CA GLN A 55 13.41 10.06 -5.42
C GLN A 55 12.82 8.76 -4.88
N TYR A 56 13.09 8.40 -3.62
CA TYR A 56 12.51 7.20 -3.00
C TYR A 56 10.99 7.29 -2.88
N ILE A 57 10.44 8.48 -2.60
CA ILE A 57 9.00 8.71 -2.59
C ILE A 57 8.40 8.49 -3.98
N ILE A 58 9.00 9.05 -5.02
CA ILE A 58 8.55 8.86 -6.41
C ILE A 58 8.58 7.38 -6.79
N ASN A 59 9.67 6.68 -6.50
CA ASN A 59 9.80 5.25 -6.75
C ASN A 59 8.70 4.45 -6.02
N SER A 60 8.43 4.78 -4.76
CA SER A 60 7.37 4.12 -3.97
C SER A 60 5.97 4.42 -4.51
N ILE A 61 5.70 5.65 -4.96
CA ILE A 61 4.42 5.99 -5.58
C ILE A 61 4.22 5.19 -6.86
N VAL A 62 5.23 5.15 -7.75
CA VAL A 62 5.18 4.38 -9.00
C VAL A 62 4.99 2.89 -8.72
N MET A 63 5.79 2.31 -7.82
CA MET A 63 5.66 0.91 -7.41
C MET A 63 4.26 0.61 -6.87
N SER A 64 3.78 1.43 -5.94
CA SER A 64 2.47 1.24 -5.31
C SER A 64 1.32 1.38 -6.31
N ALA A 65 1.40 2.35 -7.22
CA ALA A 65 0.40 2.55 -8.27
C ALA A 65 0.32 1.33 -9.21
N ILE A 66 1.45 0.81 -9.68
CA ILE A 66 1.49 -0.39 -10.53
C ILE A 66 0.91 -1.60 -9.80
N ILE A 67 1.29 -1.80 -8.53
CA ILE A 67 0.77 -2.91 -7.73
C ILE A 67 -0.75 -2.77 -7.50
N VAL A 68 -1.25 -1.56 -7.20
CA VAL A 68 -2.69 -1.31 -7.01
C VAL A 68 -3.47 -1.61 -8.29
N VAL A 69 -3.04 -1.04 -9.42
CA VAL A 69 -3.71 -1.25 -10.72
C VAL A 69 -3.71 -2.73 -11.09
N GLY A 70 -2.56 -3.41 -10.94
CA GLY A 70 -2.44 -4.83 -11.22
C GLY A 70 -3.34 -5.68 -10.32
N LYS A 71 -3.27 -5.48 -9.00
CA LYS A 71 -4.08 -6.25 -8.03
C LYS A 71 -5.58 -6.03 -8.24
N VAL A 72 -6.02 -4.79 -8.35
CA VAL A 72 -7.45 -4.47 -8.55
C VAL A 72 -7.92 -5.03 -9.88
N GLY A 73 -7.20 -4.74 -10.98
CA GLY A 73 -7.57 -5.19 -12.30
C GLY A 73 -7.66 -6.71 -12.41
N LEU A 74 -6.58 -7.43 -12.08
CA LEU A 74 -6.56 -8.89 -12.14
C LEU A 74 -7.60 -9.53 -11.22
N SER A 75 -7.83 -8.96 -10.04
CA SER A 75 -8.81 -9.49 -9.10
C SER A 75 -10.25 -9.27 -9.53
N LEU A 76 -10.57 -8.17 -10.23
CA LEU A 76 -11.87 -7.94 -10.82
C LEU A 76 -12.16 -8.98 -11.91
N PHE A 77 -11.21 -9.25 -12.81
CA PHE A 77 -11.35 -10.30 -13.83
C PHE A 77 -11.47 -11.69 -13.20
N ALA A 78 -10.67 -11.99 -12.20
CA ALA A 78 -10.75 -13.28 -11.50
C ALA A 78 -12.10 -13.46 -10.79
N ALA A 79 -12.60 -12.43 -10.12
CA ALA A 79 -13.89 -12.45 -9.44
C ALA A 79 -15.04 -12.57 -10.44
N LEU A 80 -14.99 -11.85 -11.58
CA LEU A 80 -15.94 -11.99 -12.68
C LEU A 80 -16.00 -13.44 -13.15
N ALA A 81 -14.83 -14.05 -13.42
CA ALA A 81 -14.75 -15.42 -13.88
C ALA A 81 -15.33 -16.41 -12.86
N LEU A 82 -15.01 -16.25 -11.58
CA LEU A 82 -15.43 -17.14 -10.49
C LEU A 82 -16.90 -17.01 -10.09
N VAL A 83 -17.57 -15.90 -10.41
CA VAL A 83 -18.98 -15.69 -10.00
C VAL A 83 -19.95 -15.90 -11.16
N TYR A 84 -19.61 -15.40 -12.35
CA TYR A 84 -20.56 -15.33 -13.46
C TYR A 84 -20.27 -16.31 -14.60
N TYR A 85 -19.14 -17.01 -14.55
CA TYR A 85 -18.84 -18.07 -15.51
C TYR A 85 -18.95 -19.44 -14.83
N ARG A 86 -19.51 -20.41 -15.54
CA ARG A 86 -19.54 -21.82 -15.10
C ARG A 86 -18.19 -22.46 -15.34
N LEU A 87 -17.19 -22.10 -14.53
CA LEU A 87 -15.88 -22.69 -14.64
C LEU A 87 -15.88 -24.15 -14.12
N PRO A 88 -15.24 -25.08 -14.84
CA PRO A 88 -15.02 -26.42 -14.28
C PRO A 88 -14.14 -26.29 -13.04
N TYR A 89 -14.55 -26.98 -11.96
CA TYR A 89 -13.81 -26.98 -10.69
C TYR A 89 -13.67 -25.58 -10.01
N GLU A 90 -14.60 -24.67 -10.22
CA GLU A 90 -14.59 -23.29 -9.66
C GLU A 90 -14.19 -23.28 -8.16
N ARG A 91 -14.78 -24.17 -7.35
CA ARG A 91 -14.49 -24.25 -5.91
C ARG A 91 -13.03 -24.63 -5.64
N ALA A 92 -12.47 -25.57 -6.43
CA ALA A 92 -11.08 -25.97 -6.29
C ALA A 92 -10.13 -24.86 -6.71
N ILE A 93 -10.42 -24.15 -7.81
CA ILE A 93 -9.65 -22.98 -8.26
C ILE A 93 -9.67 -21.90 -7.18
N PHE A 94 -10.84 -21.57 -6.63
CA PHE A 94 -10.94 -20.57 -5.58
C PHE A 94 -10.21 -21.00 -4.31
N MET A 95 -10.35 -22.26 -3.89
CA MET A 95 -9.62 -22.79 -2.74
C MET A 95 -8.11 -22.74 -2.95
N PHE A 96 -7.63 -23.08 -4.15
CA PHE A 96 -6.21 -22.96 -4.49
C PHE A 96 -5.70 -21.52 -4.38
N ILE A 97 -6.48 -20.53 -4.87
CA ILE A 97 -6.15 -19.10 -4.71
C ILE A 97 -6.03 -18.75 -3.22
N LEU A 98 -6.98 -19.20 -2.39
CA LEU A 98 -6.95 -18.92 -0.95
C LEU A 98 -5.76 -19.60 -0.24
N LEU A 99 -5.39 -20.79 -0.65
CA LEU A 99 -4.23 -21.52 -0.09
C LEU A 99 -2.92 -20.72 -0.29
N THR A 100 -2.82 -19.90 -1.34
CA THR A 100 -1.64 -19.06 -1.54
C THR A 100 -1.46 -18.02 -0.43
N LEU A 101 -2.51 -17.65 0.32
CA LEU A 101 -2.43 -16.75 1.47
C LEU A 101 -1.66 -17.36 2.65
N LEU A 102 -1.65 -18.70 2.75
CA LEU A 102 -0.98 -19.40 3.84
C LEU A 102 0.55 -19.41 3.70
N LEU A 103 1.08 -19.06 2.52
CA LEU A 103 2.52 -19.00 2.29
C LEU A 103 3.11 -17.69 2.84
N PRO A 104 3.90 -17.73 3.94
CA PRO A 104 4.52 -16.54 4.50
C PRO A 104 5.47 -15.88 3.49
N VAL A 105 5.49 -14.55 3.47
CA VAL A 105 6.37 -13.78 2.56
C VAL A 105 7.84 -14.20 2.66
N PRO A 106 8.43 -14.40 3.87
CA PRO A 106 9.83 -14.78 3.99
C PRO A 106 10.18 -16.10 3.30
N VAL A 107 9.27 -17.07 3.29
CA VAL A 107 9.49 -18.38 2.64
C VAL A 107 9.60 -18.25 1.12
N ARG A 108 8.93 -17.27 0.54
CA ARG A 108 8.92 -17.03 -0.92
C ARG A 108 10.10 -16.22 -1.42
N ILE A 109 10.84 -15.53 -0.54
CA ILE A 109 11.88 -14.57 -0.95
C ILE A 109 12.97 -15.25 -1.77
N VAL A 110 13.51 -16.38 -1.29
CA VAL A 110 14.65 -17.05 -1.96
C VAL A 110 14.26 -17.58 -3.35
N PRO A 111 13.19 -18.38 -3.52
CA PRO A 111 12.79 -18.84 -4.85
C PRO A 111 12.36 -17.71 -5.77
N LEU A 112 11.78 -16.63 -5.21
CA LEU A 112 11.38 -15.46 -5.98
C LEU A 112 12.60 -14.68 -6.48
N PHE A 113 13.64 -14.52 -5.66
CA PHE A 113 14.89 -13.90 -6.04
C PHE A 113 15.56 -14.64 -7.20
N ASP A 114 15.65 -15.98 -7.10
CA ASP A 114 16.20 -16.83 -8.16
C ASP A 114 15.41 -16.70 -9.47
N LEU A 115 14.07 -16.69 -9.38
CA LEU A 115 13.21 -16.46 -10.54
C LEU A 115 13.47 -15.11 -11.20
N MET A 116 13.54 -14.03 -10.42
CA MET A 116 13.81 -12.69 -10.95
C MET A 116 15.19 -12.60 -11.60
N ALA A 117 16.19 -13.26 -11.00
CA ALA A 117 17.54 -13.34 -11.57
C ALA A 117 17.54 -14.07 -12.92
N ARG A 118 16.86 -15.23 -13.00
CA ARG A 118 16.74 -16.02 -14.26
C ARG A 118 15.98 -15.26 -15.36
N LEU A 119 14.99 -14.45 -15.00
CA LEU A 119 14.25 -13.59 -15.94
C LEU A 119 15.04 -12.35 -16.36
N GLY A 120 16.19 -12.07 -15.74
CA GLY A 120 16.95 -10.85 -15.98
C GLY A 120 16.26 -9.58 -15.47
N TRP A 121 15.32 -9.71 -14.52
CA TRP A 121 14.54 -8.59 -14.00
C TRP A 121 15.20 -7.93 -12.79
N GLY A 122 16.28 -8.48 -12.24
CA GLY A 122 16.97 -7.89 -11.10
C GLY A 122 17.22 -6.39 -11.28
N ASN A 123 17.05 -5.62 -10.21
CA ASN A 123 17.25 -4.17 -10.20
C ASN A 123 16.35 -3.37 -11.17
N THR A 124 15.13 -3.86 -11.43
CA THR A 124 14.13 -3.21 -12.28
C THR A 124 12.79 -3.02 -11.56
N VAL A 125 11.96 -2.10 -12.07
CA VAL A 125 10.59 -1.90 -11.57
C VAL A 125 9.77 -3.18 -11.67
N MET A 126 10.00 -4.00 -12.72
CA MET A 126 9.30 -5.28 -12.88
C MET A 126 9.62 -6.26 -11.75
N ALA A 127 10.86 -6.25 -11.25
CA ALA A 127 11.24 -7.12 -10.14
C ALA A 127 10.51 -6.77 -8.83
N ILE A 128 10.29 -5.49 -8.57
CA ILE A 128 9.61 -5.06 -7.33
C ILE A 128 8.08 -5.09 -7.44
N THR A 129 7.52 -5.01 -8.64
CA THR A 129 6.05 -4.96 -8.85
C THR A 129 5.47 -6.29 -9.32
N GLY A 130 6.11 -6.95 -10.29
CA GLY A 130 5.60 -8.16 -10.95
C GLY A 130 5.10 -9.25 -10.00
N PRO A 131 5.87 -9.65 -8.97
CA PRO A 131 5.44 -10.67 -8.02
C PRO A 131 4.23 -10.27 -7.17
N TYR A 132 3.89 -8.99 -7.14
CA TYR A 132 2.86 -8.43 -6.26
C TYR A 132 1.61 -7.93 -6.97
N ILE A 133 1.51 -8.05 -8.30
CA ILE A 133 0.33 -7.64 -9.08
C ILE A 133 -0.89 -8.56 -8.90
N ALA A 134 -0.72 -9.77 -8.39
CA ALA A 134 -1.81 -10.68 -8.05
C ALA A 134 -2.11 -10.65 -6.54
N SER A 135 -3.38 -10.86 -6.17
CA SER A 135 -3.81 -10.82 -4.76
C SER A 135 -4.99 -11.73 -4.49
N ALA A 136 -4.76 -12.82 -3.77
CA ALA A 136 -5.83 -13.70 -3.33
C ALA A 136 -6.83 -12.99 -2.40
N THR A 137 -6.37 -12.07 -1.54
CA THR A 137 -7.24 -11.25 -0.68
C THR A 137 -8.17 -10.38 -1.51
N ALA A 138 -7.67 -9.70 -2.55
CA ALA A 138 -8.49 -8.85 -3.41
C ALA A 138 -9.49 -9.69 -4.23
N VAL A 139 -9.09 -10.85 -4.75
CA VAL A 139 -9.99 -11.80 -5.43
C VAL A 139 -11.10 -12.25 -4.48
N PHE A 140 -10.75 -12.61 -3.24
CA PHE A 140 -11.73 -13.00 -2.22
C PHE A 140 -12.75 -11.87 -1.96
N LEU A 141 -12.29 -10.65 -1.73
CA LEU A 141 -13.15 -9.51 -1.43
C LEU A 141 -14.08 -9.17 -2.60
N PHE A 142 -13.56 -9.11 -3.83
CA PHE A 142 -14.39 -8.84 -4.99
C PHE A 142 -15.37 -9.98 -5.28
N ARG A 143 -14.96 -11.24 -5.10
CA ARG A 143 -15.86 -12.39 -5.24
C ARG A 143 -17.02 -12.30 -4.26
N GLN A 144 -16.77 -12.03 -2.98
CA GLN A 144 -17.82 -11.88 -1.98
C GLN A 144 -18.77 -10.72 -2.32
N HIS A 145 -18.21 -9.60 -2.78
CA HIS A 145 -19.01 -8.45 -3.18
C HIS A 145 -19.87 -8.77 -4.42
N PHE A 146 -19.30 -9.39 -5.45
CA PHE A 146 -20.05 -9.76 -6.65
C PHE A 146 -21.17 -10.76 -6.38
N MET A 147 -20.97 -11.68 -5.45
CA MET A 147 -22.02 -12.61 -4.99
C MET A 147 -23.17 -11.92 -4.25
N SER A 148 -22.97 -10.72 -3.73
CA SER A 148 -24.01 -9.92 -3.06
C SER A 148 -24.86 -9.09 -4.02
N ILE A 149 -24.47 -8.99 -5.30
CA ILE A 149 -25.21 -8.26 -6.34
C ILE A 149 -26.46 -9.07 -6.72
N PRO A 150 -27.64 -8.44 -6.79
CA PRO A 150 -28.89 -9.13 -7.10
C PRO A 150 -28.83 -9.88 -8.43
N ALA A 151 -29.27 -11.15 -8.44
CA ALA A 151 -29.27 -12.00 -9.63
C ALA A 151 -30.11 -11.42 -10.79
N SER A 152 -31.17 -10.66 -10.47
CA SER A 152 -32.01 -10.00 -11.46
C SER A 152 -31.26 -9.04 -12.39
N LEU A 153 -30.21 -8.37 -11.88
CA LEU A 153 -29.36 -7.51 -12.72
C LEU A 153 -28.53 -8.31 -13.72
N VAL A 154 -28.07 -9.48 -13.30
CA VAL A 154 -27.30 -10.40 -14.14
C VAL A 154 -28.21 -11.00 -15.23
N GLU A 155 -29.42 -11.42 -14.83
CA GLU A 155 -30.42 -11.99 -15.76
C GLU A 155 -30.87 -10.96 -16.80
N ASN A 156 -31.16 -9.72 -16.37
CA ASN A 156 -31.53 -8.64 -17.32
C ASN A 156 -30.39 -8.35 -18.30
N ALA A 157 -29.14 -8.27 -17.84
CA ALA A 157 -27.98 -8.07 -18.70
C ALA A 157 -27.84 -9.21 -19.74
N HIS A 158 -28.12 -10.46 -19.35
CA HIS A 158 -28.11 -11.59 -20.25
C HIS A 158 -29.24 -11.52 -21.29
N LEU A 159 -30.46 -11.09 -20.89
CA LEU A 159 -31.59 -10.91 -21.79
C LEU A 159 -31.33 -9.80 -22.81
N ASP A 160 -30.64 -8.75 -22.42
CA ASP A 160 -30.20 -7.65 -23.27
C ASP A 160 -28.99 -8.00 -24.16
N GLY A 161 -28.46 -9.24 -24.06
CA GLY A 161 -27.31 -9.71 -24.85
C GLY A 161 -26.00 -9.04 -24.49
N VAL A 162 -25.88 -8.48 -23.27
CA VAL A 162 -24.68 -7.81 -22.81
C VAL A 162 -23.54 -8.83 -22.59
N GLY A 163 -22.42 -8.61 -23.26
CA GLY A 163 -21.26 -9.47 -23.14
C GLY A 163 -20.56 -9.30 -21.77
N PRO A 164 -19.76 -10.29 -21.33
CA PRO A 164 -19.19 -10.32 -19.97
C PRO A 164 -18.28 -9.14 -19.64
N LEU A 165 -17.49 -8.68 -20.60
CA LEU A 165 -16.61 -7.53 -20.38
C LEU A 165 -17.41 -6.22 -20.30
N THR A 166 -18.43 -6.08 -21.15
CA THR A 166 -19.35 -4.95 -21.07
C THR A 166 -20.08 -4.94 -19.73
N PHE A 167 -20.54 -6.11 -19.26
CA PHE A 167 -21.14 -6.26 -17.94
C PHE A 167 -20.19 -5.86 -16.80
N LEU A 168 -18.91 -6.23 -16.90
CA LEU A 168 -17.91 -5.81 -15.93
C LEU A 168 -17.77 -4.27 -15.89
N TRP A 169 -17.61 -3.64 -17.07
CA TRP A 169 -17.31 -2.21 -17.15
C TRP A 169 -18.52 -1.33 -16.88
N GLU A 170 -19.70 -1.71 -17.37
CA GLU A 170 -20.90 -0.87 -17.33
C GLU A 170 -21.78 -1.12 -16.11
N VAL A 171 -21.66 -2.31 -15.49
CA VAL A 171 -22.49 -2.69 -14.34
C VAL A 171 -21.67 -2.94 -13.10
N LEU A 172 -20.74 -3.93 -13.12
CA LEU A 172 -20.07 -4.38 -11.92
C LEU A 172 -19.12 -3.32 -11.34
N ILE A 173 -18.28 -2.70 -12.16
CA ILE A 173 -17.36 -1.66 -11.70
C ILE A 173 -18.09 -0.43 -11.13
N PRO A 174 -19.09 0.14 -11.80
CA PRO A 174 -19.89 1.23 -11.24
C PRO A 174 -20.57 0.90 -9.91
N MET A 175 -21.09 -0.31 -9.76
CA MET A 175 -21.73 -0.77 -8.52
C MET A 175 -20.72 -1.07 -7.41
N SER A 176 -19.47 -1.33 -7.77
CA SER A 176 -18.40 -1.74 -6.84
C SER A 176 -17.44 -0.62 -6.47
N LYS A 177 -17.73 0.64 -6.78
CA LYS A 177 -16.82 1.78 -6.58
C LYS A 177 -16.24 1.86 -5.16
N GLY A 178 -17.08 1.67 -4.16
CA GLY A 178 -16.64 1.68 -2.78
C GLY A 178 -15.75 0.48 -2.40
N MET A 179 -16.10 -0.72 -2.90
CA MET A 179 -15.26 -1.90 -2.70
C MET A 179 -13.91 -1.73 -3.40
N ILE A 180 -13.91 -1.21 -4.63
CA ILE A 180 -12.68 -0.91 -5.39
C ILE A 180 -11.83 0.11 -4.64
N ALA A 181 -12.43 1.18 -4.12
CA ALA A 181 -11.72 2.16 -3.31
C ALA A 181 -11.10 1.53 -2.06
N GLY A 182 -11.86 0.71 -1.33
CA GLY A 182 -11.39 0.01 -0.13
C GLY A 182 -10.20 -0.92 -0.43
N VAL A 183 -10.33 -1.76 -1.45
CA VAL A 183 -9.25 -2.67 -1.87
C VAL A 183 -8.03 -1.89 -2.36
N SER A 184 -8.24 -0.77 -3.07
CA SER A 184 -7.15 0.09 -3.54
C SER A 184 -6.37 0.71 -2.40
N VAL A 185 -7.05 1.24 -1.37
CA VAL A 185 -6.40 1.82 -0.17
C VAL A 185 -5.59 0.77 0.57
N ILE A 186 -6.19 -0.39 0.87
CA ILE A 186 -5.49 -1.48 1.58
C ILE A 186 -4.27 -1.94 0.79
N THR A 187 -4.42 -2.09 -0.53
CA THR A 187 -3.32 -2.50 -1.42
C THR A 187 -2.23 -1.45 -1.51
N PHE A 188 -2.61 -0.16 -1.57
CA PHE A 188 -1.65 0.94 -1.58
C PHE A 188 -0.81 0.95 -0.30
N ILE A 189 -1.46 0.90 0.87
CA ILE A 189 -0.77 0.87 2.17
C ILE A 189 0.16 -0.34 2.26
N TYR A 190 -0.29 -1.52 1.80
CA TYR A 190 0.54 -2.71 1.74
C TYR A 190 1.77 -2.52 0.84
N ALA A 191 1.60 -1.99 -0.37
CA ALA A 191 2.68 -1.76 -1.30
C ALA A 191 3.64 -0.66 -0.80
N TRP A 192 3.11 0.42 -0.25
CA TRP A 192 3.88 1.53 0.33
C TRP A 192 4.81 1.09 1.47
N ASN A 193 4.36 0.15 2.29
CA ASN A 193 5.12 -0.37 3.43
C ASN A 193 6.08 -1.52 3.06
N GLN A 194 6.26 -1.83 1.79
CA GLN A 194 7.22 -2.83 1.33
C GLN A 194 8.64 -2.37 1.65
N TYR A 195 9.36 -3.22 2.40
CA TYR A 195 10.73 -2.97 2.83
C TYR A 195 11.68 -4.10 2.41
N LEU A 196 11.37 -5.33 2.86
CA LEU A 196 12.30 -6.45 2.77
C LEU A 196 12.59 -6.86 1.31
N TRP A 197 11.55 -6.94 0.49
CA TRP A 197 11.71 -7.33 -0.90
C TRP A 197 12.48 -6.29 -1.73
N PRO A 198 12.12 -4.99 -1.71
CA PRO A 198 12.91 -3.97 -2.38
C PRO A 198 14.36 -3.93 -1.90
N LEU A 199 14.61 -4.08 -0.59
CA LEU A 199 15.95 -4.08 -0.02
C LEU A 199 16.83 -5.19 -0.63
N ILE A 200 16.26 -6.37 -0.91
CA ILE A 200 17.01 -7.53 -1.40
C ILE A 200 17.18 -7.47 -2.92
N ILE A 201 16.15 -7.07 -3.67
CA ILE A 201 16.14 -7.20 -5.13
C ILE A 201 16.70 -5.97 -5.86
N MET A 202 16.70 -4.79 -5.21
CA MET A 202 17.21 -3.55 -5.78
C MET A 202 18.63 -3.28 -5.25
N THR A 203 19.61 -3.37 -6.12
CA THR A 203 21.01 -3.10 -5.80
C THR A 203 21.42 -1.64 -6.01
N ASP A 204 20.70 -0.93 -6.88
CA ASP A 204 20.91 0.49 -7.17
C ASP A 204 20.17 1.35 -6.13
N GLN A 205 20.93 2.12 -5.37
CA GLN A 205 20.37 2.98 -4.33
C GLN A 205 19.36 3.99 -4.88
N SER A 206 19.58 4.53 -6.07
CA SER A 206 18.68 5.51 -6.69
C SER A 206 17.29 4.95 -7.03
N LYS A 207 17.17 3.63 -7.17
CA LYS A 207 15.94 2.91 -7.49
C LYS A 207 15.20 2.36 -6.25
N GLN A 208 15.75 2.58 -5.07
CA GLN A 208 15.16 2.12 -3.82
C GLN A 208 13.85 2.85 -3.48
N VAL A 209 13.10 2.26 -2.58
CA VAL A 209 11.80 2.75 -2.10
C VAL A 209 11.94 3.50 -0.77
N VAL A 210 10.90 4.25 -0.40
CA VAL A 210 10.90 5.14 0.78
C VAL A 210 11.22 4.41 2.09
N GLN A 211 10.74 3.19 2.28
CA GLN A 211 10.98 2.41 3.50
C GLN A 211 12.46 2.01 3.63
N VAL A 212 13.11 1.71 2.51
CA VAL A 212 14.57 1.45 2.48
C VAL A 212 15.34 2.77 2.64
N GLY A 213 14.85 3.86 2.06
CA GLY A 213 15.42 5.21 2.24
C GLY A 213 15.48 5.63 3.71
N LEU A 214 14.43 5.35 4.51
CA LEU A 214 14.45 5.57 5.96
C LEU A 214 15.57 4.78 6.64
N ARG A 215 15.85 3.56 6.18
CA ARG A 215 16.96 2.76 6.70
C ARG A 215 18.33 3.40 6.42
N PHE A 216 18.49 4.04 5.26
CA PHE A 216 19.73 4.76 4.94
C PHE A 216 19.93 5.97 5.85
N ILE A 217 18.88 6.72 6.15
CA ILE A 217 18.93 7.82 7.13
C ILE A 217 19.33 7.28 8.52
N GLN A 218 18.76 6.16 8.95
CA GLN A 218 19.13 5.53 10.23
C GLN A 218 20.61 5.10 10.30
N GLY A 219 21.16 4.65 9.18
CA GLY A 219 22.57 4.24 9.08
C GLY A 219 23.56 5.41 9.08
N ALA A 220 23.10 6.63 8.87
CA ALA A 220 23.93 7.84 8.84
C ALA A 220 24.14 8.41 10.25
N ALA A 221 24.61 7.58 11.19
CA ALA A 221 24.94 8.03 12.55
C ALA A 221 26.15 8.96 12.51
N GLN A 222 26.04 10.14 13.14
CA GLN A 222 27.16 11.02 13.40
C GLN A 222 27.62 10.84 14.86
N SER A 223 28.91 10.72 15.06
CA SER A 223 29.51 10.63 16.41
C SER A 223 28.93 9.49 17.27
N GLY A 224 28.48 8.39 16.67
CA GLY A 224 27.90 7.23 17.38
C GLY A 224 26.47 7.44 17.88
N LEU A 225 25.87 8.61 17.66
CA LEU A 225 24.48 8.91 18.06
C LEU A 225 23.56 8.85 16.84
N THR A 226 22.38 8.25 17.03
CA THR A 226 21.33 8.19 16.02
C THR A 226 20.71 9.58 15.84
N GLN A 227 20.60 10.06 14.60
CA GLN A 227 20.00 11.35 14.26
C GLN A 227 18.46 11.26 14.23
N TRP A 228 17.84 11.15 15.38
CA TRP A 228 16.39 10.97 15.49
C TRP A 228 15.59 12.11 14.84
N GLY A 229 16.05 13.36 14.94
CA GLY A 229 15.39 14.49 14.30
C GLY A 229 15.28 14.31 12.78
N LEU A 230 16.37 13.88 12.14
CA LEU A 230 16.42 13.63 10.71
C LEU A 230 15.57 12.41 10.31
N ILE A 231 15.59 11.33 11.11
CA ILE A 231 14.74 10.15 10.89
C ILE A 231 13.26 10.54 10.98
N MET A 232 12.88 11.33 11.98
CA MET A 232 11.49 11.77 12.15
C MET A 232 11.07 12.70 11.00
N ALA A 233 11.93 13.58 10.52
CA ALA A 233 11.65 14.38 9.33
C ALA A 233 11.38 13.49 8.10
N GLY A 234 12.23 12.49 7.85
CA GLY A 234 12.00 11.50 6.80
C GLY A 234 10.69 10.72 6.99
N ALA A 235 10.37 10.30 8.22
CA ALA A 235 9.14 9.59 8.54
C ALA A 235 7.88 10.44 8.29
N ILE A 236 7.91 11.73 8.67
CA ILE A 236 6.81 12.67 8.39
C ILE A 236 6.61 12.84 6.89
N ILE A 237 7.69 13.04 6.12
CA ILE A 237 7.59 13.12 4.66
C ILE A 237 7.01 11.82 4.09
N ALA A 238 7.48 10.65 4.55
CA ALA A 238 7.00 9.34 4.10
C ALA A 238 5.52 9.08 4.46
N LEU A 239 4.96 9.77 5.45
CA LEU A 239 3.57 9.64 5.86
C LEU A 239 2.60 10.39 4.94
N LEU A 240 3.08 11.45 4.24
CA LEU A 240 2.22 12.31 3.43
C LEU A 240 1.47 11.59 2.30
N PRO A 241 2.10 10.73 1.45
CA PRO A 241 1.39 10.06 0.38
C PRO A 241 0.29 9.09 0.85
N PRO A 242 0.47 8.23 1.86
CA PRO A 242 -0.62 7.43 2.43
C PRO A 242 -1.77 8.28 2.98
N LEU A 243 -1.48 9.38 3.66
CA LEU A 243 -2.49 10.31 4.14
C LEU A 243 -3.27 10.94 2.98
N ALA A 244 -2.59 11.38 1.93
CA ALA A 244 -3.22 11.93 0.73
C ALA A 244 -4.17 10.90 0.08
N VAL A 245 -3.74 9.64 -0.05
CA VAL A 245 -4.59 8.56 -0.58
C VAL A 245 -5.83 8.36 0.28
N LEU A 246 -5.68 8.32 1.61
CA LEU A 246 -6.80 8.19 2.55
C LEU A 246 -7.77 9.37 2.43
N ILE A 247 -7.27 10.61 2.33
CA ILE A 247 -8.09 11.82 2.19
C ILE A 247 -8.85 11.80 0.85
N VAL A 248 -8.22 11.38 -0.25
CA VAL A 248 -8.89 11.31 -1.56
C VAL A 248 -9.95 10.20 -1.59
N MET A 249 -9.63 9.05 -0.96
CA MET A 249 -10.50 7.86 -1.00
C MET A 249 -11.56 7.82 0.11
N HIS A 250 -11.60 8.78 1.07
CA HIS A 250 -12.52 8.69 2.20
C HIS A 250 -14.00 8.71 1.78
N ARG A 251 -14.38 9.53 0.76
CA ARG A 251 -15.78 9.62 0.31
C ARG A 251 -16.33 8.30 -0.22
N PRO A 252 -15.71 7.63 -1.20
CA PRO A 252 -16.16 6.31 -1.66
C PRO A 252 -16.22 5.26 -0.55
N LEU A 253 -15.30 5.33 0.43
CA LEU A 253 -15.31 4.42 1.56
C LEU A 253 -16.52 4.62 2.48
N LEU A 254 -16.86 5.87 2.79
CA LEU A 254 -18.00 6.20 3.65
C LEU A 254 -19.35 5.88 2.97
N GLU A 255 -19.48 6.11 1.67
CA GLU A 255 -20.69 5.78 0.91
C GLU A 255 -21.00 4.27 0.98
N THR A 256 -19.97 3.42 0.91
CA THR A 256 -20.15 1.96 1.02
C THR A 256 -20.66 1.54 2.41
N LEU A 257 -20.14 2.16 3.47
CA LEU A 257 -20.58 1.88 4.83
C LEU A 257 -22.01 2.36 5.10
N ALA A 258 -22.41 3.50 4.50
CA ALA A 258 -23.75 4.06 4.66
C ALA A 258 -24.82 3.22 3.96
N ILE A 259 -24.52 2.54 2.85
CA ILE A 259 -25.45 1.66 2.13
C ILE A 259 -25.73 0.37 2.92
N GLN A 260 -24.78 -0.13 3.71
CA GLN A 260 -24.96 -1.34 4.52
C GLN A 260 -25.82 -1.12 5.77
N GLN A 261 -26.13 0.12 6.13
CA GLN A 261 -26.95 0.46 7.31
C GLN A 261 -28.44 0.73 6.97
N LYS A 262 -28.84 0.63 5.70
CA LYS A 262 -30.24 0.69 5.25
C LYS A 262 -30.71 -0.68 4.79
#